data_b752e933b9f37f936343300bfe911e15
#
_entry.id   b752e933b9f37f936343300bfe911e15
#
_cell.length_a   1.000
_cell.length_b   1.000
_cell.length_c   1.000
_cell.angle_alpha   90.00
_cell.angle_beta   90.00
_cell.angle_gamma   90.00
#
_symmetry.space_group_name_H-M   'P 1'
#
loop_
_entity.id
_entity.type
_entity.pdbx_description
1 polymer ?
#
loop_
_entity_poly.entity_id
_entity_poly.type
_entity_poly.pdbx_seq_one_letter_code
_entity_poly.pdbx_strand_id
1 'polypeptide(L)'
;SDVNLKVRPGTIHGIVGENGAGKSTLMNILFGLYQPDSGTIFLNEQAVEVNSPEKSIALGIGMVHQHFMLVPTFTVLENAMLGNEGSMLLKSGEESVLNRLKGLSKNYGLDVDFEAIISDIPVGMQQRVEILKALNRGAKILILDEPTGVLTPQETIGLFDILKSLREQGVTIILITHKLKEIMSITDSVSVMRGGKVVANF
;
A
#
# COMPACT_ATOMS: atom_id res chain seq x y z
N SER A 1 -13.98 2.69 18.45
CA SER A 1 -13.50 3.34 19.69
C SER A 1 -12.42 2.49 20.35
N ASP A 2 -11.44 3.10 21.02
CA ASP A 2 -10.35 2.46 21.77
C ASP A 2 -9.45 1.53 20.94
N VAL A 3 -9.07 1.95 19.74
CA VAL A 3 -8.11 1.22 18.89
C VAL A 3 -6.70 1.62 19.29
N ASN A 4 -5.92 0.66 19.79
CA ASN A 4 -4.51 0.82 20.03
C ASN A 4 -3.75 -0.14 19.10
N LEU A 5 -3.11 0.40 18.06
CA LEU A 5 -2.34 -0.34 17.09
C LEU A 5 -0.89 0.14 17.14
N LYS A 6 0.04 -0.79 17.24
CA LYS A 6 1.48 -0.51 17.15
C LYS A 6 2.10 -1.38 16.06
N VAL A 7 2.72 -0.74 15.08
CA VAL A 7 3.42 -1.40 13.98
C VAL A 7 4.90 -1.11 14.09
N ARG A 8 5.75 -2.14 14.01
CA ARG A 8 7.20 -1.99 14.04
C ARG A 8 7.72 -1.59 12.67
N PRO A 9 8.68 -0.66 12.58
CA PRO A 9 9.31 -0.30 11.31
C PRO A 9 9.97 -1.51 10.64
N GLY A 10 9.92 -1.56 9.30
CA GLY A 10 10.56 -2.62 8.50
C GLY A 10 9.97 -4.01 8.71
N THR A 11 8.72 -4.12 9.12
CA THR A 11 8.00 -5.39 9.30
C THR A 11 6.75 -5.46 8.45
N ILE A 12 6.23 -6.68 8.26
CA ILE A 12 4.90 -6.93 7.72
C ILE A 12 3.96 -7.19 8.89
N HIS A 13 3.06 -6.25 9.17
CA HIS A 13 2.05 -6.35 10.22
C HIS A 13 0.70 -6.70 9.63
N GLY A 14 0.13 -7.82 10.06
CA GLY A 14 -1.20 -8.26 9.63
C GLY A 14 -2.30 -7.66 10.48
N ILE A 15 -3.40 -7.24 9.85
CA ILE A 15 -4.64 -6.88 10.53
C ILE A 15 -5.74 -7.82 10.06
N VAL A 16 -6.23 -8.64 10.98
CA VAL A 16 -7.29 -9.62 10.71
C VAL A 16 -8.56 -9.32 11.49
N GLY A 17 -9.66 -9.76 10.95
CA GLY A 17 -10.98 -9.61 11.58
C GLY A 17 -12.09 -9.90 10.57
N GLU A 18 -13.28 -10.15 11.07
CA GLU A 18 -14.47 -10.36 10.24
C GLU A 18 -14.80 -9.12 9.39
N ASN A 19 -15.64 -9.30 8.37
CA ASN A 19 -16.18 -8.17 7.62
C ASN A 19 -16.97 -7.25 8.56
N GLY A 20 -16.76 -5.93 8.44
CA GLY A 20 -17.35 -4.96 9.36
C GLY A 20 -16.60 -4.79 10.69
N ALA A 21 -15.47 -5.47 10.92
CA ALA A 21 -14.68 -5.29 12.16
C ALA A 21 -14.01 -3.90 12.29
N GLY A 22 -14.04 -3.06 11.24
CA GLY A 22 -13.47 -1.72 11.25
C GLY A 22 -12.05 -1.63 10.66
N LYS A 23 -11.53 -2.69 10.04
CA LYS A 23 -10.16 -2.73 9.47
C LYS A 23 -9.92 -1.63 8.44
N SER A 24 -10.72 -1.61 7.36
CA SER A 24 -10.60 -0.60 6.29
C SER A 24 -10.91 0.81 6.80
N THR A 25 -11.83 0.97 7.76
CA THR A 25 -12.10 2.27 8.41
C THR A 25 -10.85 2.79 9.12
N LEU A 26 -10.16 1.96 9.88
CA LEU A 26 -8.92 2.32 10.57
C LEU A 26 -7.83 2.74 9.55
N MET A 27 -7.70 2.00 8.45
CA MET A 27 -6.72 2.33 7.42
C MET A 27 -7.08 3.60 6.66
N ASN A 28 -8.36 3.84 6.38
CA ASN A 28 -8.83 5.09 5.78
C ASN A 28 -8.55 6.31 6.68
N ILE A 29 -8.59 6.14 8.01
CA ILE A 29 -8.15 7.16 8.96
C ILE A 29 -6.63 7.38 8.85
N LEU A 30 -5.83 6.31 8.83
CA LEU A 30 -4.37 6.41 8.68
C LEU A 30 -3.96 7.01 7.34
N PHE A 31 -4.75 6.80 6.30
CA PHE A 31 -4.52 7.38 4.97
C PHE A 31 -5.14 8.78 4.79
N GLY A 32 -5.89 9.28 5.78
CA GLY A 32 -6.47 10.62 5.76
C GLY A 32 -7.76 10.78 4.97
N LEU A 33 -8.42 9.67 4.59
CA LEU A 33 -9.74 9.70 3.95
C LEU A 33 -10.87 9.97 4.95
N TYR A 34 -10.67 9.56 6.20
CA TYR A 34 -11.60 9.81 7.30
C TYR A 34 -10.88 10.49 8.46
N GLN A 35 -11.60 11.35 9.17
CA GLN A 35 -11.09 11.96 10.40
C GLN A 35 -11.46 11.09 11.61
N PRO A 36 -10.54 10.85 12.55
CA PRO A 36 -10.88 10.20 13.80
C PRO A 36 -11.71 11.13 14.70
N ASP A 37 -12.71 10.57 15.39
CA ASP A 37 -13.48 11.34 16.40
C ASP A 37 -12.58 11.75 17.59
N SER A 38 -11.59 10.93 17.90
CA SER A 38 -10.62 11.14 18.98
C SER A 38 -9.40 10.24 18.80
N GLY A 39 -8.33 10.52 19.54
CA GLY A 39 -7.10 9.75 19.51
C GLY A 39 -5.96 10.51 18.82
N THR A 40 -4.78 9.88 18.78
CA THR A 40 -3.57 10.47 18.21
C THR A 40 -2.84 9.44 17.38
N ILE A 41 -2.37 9.84 16.21
CA ILE A 41 -1.52 9.04 15.35
C ILE A 41 -0.07 9.44 15.62
N PHE A 42 0.77 8.43 15.86
CA PHE A 42 2.20 8.63 16.04
C PHE A 42 2.97 8.02 14.87
N LEU A 43 3.93 8.76 14.33
CA LEU A 43 4.89 8.27 13.35
C LEU A 43 6.30 8.51 13.90
N ASN A 44 7.08 7.44 14.09
CA ASN A 44 8.40 7.50 14.71
C ASN A 44 8.37 8.25 16.06
N GLU A 45 7.39 7.91 16.92
CA GLU A 45 7.19 8.49 18.26
C GLU A 45 6.76 9.97 18.27
N GLN A 46 6.58 10.59 17.10
CA GLN A 46 6.09 11.95 16.98
C GLN A 46 4.60 11.95 16.63
N ALA A 47 3.82 12.75 17.34
CA ALA A 47 2.41 12.95 17.01
C ALA A 47 2.28 13.65 15.65
N VAL A 48 1.48 13.07 14.77
CA VAL A 48 1.23 13.62 13.43
C VAL A 48 -0.27 13.81 13.21
N GLU A 49 -0.59 14.85 12.46
CA GLU A 49 -1.95 15.09 12.00
C GLU A 49 -2.09 14.58 10.57
N VAL A 50 -3.04 13.64 10.39
CA VAL A 50 -3.37 13.06 9.09
C VAL A 50 -4.80 13.46 8.75
N ASN A 51 -4.94 14.56 8.01
CA ASN A 51 -6.24 15.16 7.70
C ASN A 51 -6.58 15.11 6.20
N SER A 52 -5.69 14.58 5.37
CA SER A 52 -5.93 14.32 3.95
C SER A 52 -4.97 13.26 3.39
N PRO A 53 -5.30 12.62 2.24
CA PRO A 53 -4.40 11.69 1.56
C PRO A 53 -3.05 12.32 1.17
N GLU A 54 -3.04 13.59 0.76
CA GLU A 54 -1.82 14.32 0.40
C GLU A 54 -0.88 14.42 1.60
N LYS A 55 -1.44 14.66 2.79
CA LYS A 55 -0.68 14.71 4.04
C LYS A 55 -0.08 13.35 4.39
N SER A 56 -0.86 12.27 4.25
CA SER A 56 -0.38 10.89 4.41
C SER A 56 0.78 10.58 3.47
N ILE A 57 0.63 10.91 2.20
CA ILE A 57 1.67 10.69 1.18
C ILE A 57 2.93 11.48 1.54
N ALA A 58 2.79 12.75 1.95
CA ALA A 58 3.92 13.57 2.40
C ALA A 58 4.65 12.99 3.63
N LEU A 59 3.93 12.26 4.49
CA LEU A 59 4.47 11.53 5.64
C LEU A 59 5.08 10.17 5.24
N GLY A 60 5.03 9.79 3.96
CA GLY A 60 5.55 8.52 3.45
C GLY A 60 4.61 7.33 3.66
N ILE A 61 3.31 7.58 3.80
CA ILE A 61 2.29 6.53 3.89
C ILE A 61 1.64 6.38 2.51
N GLY A 62 1.73 5.19 1.92
CA GLY A 62 1.04 4.81 0.69
C GLY A 62 -0.06 3.79 0.97
N MET A 63 -1.10 3.77 0.14
CA MET A 63 -2.18 2.80 0.25
C MET A 63 -2.52 2.20 -1.11
N VAL A 64 -2.64 0.89 -1.15
CA VAL A 64 -3.20 0.11 -2.25
C VAL A 64 -4.58 -0.36 -1.82
N HIS A 65 -5.59 0.15 -2.48
CA HIS A 65 -6.99 -0.14 -2.19
C HIS A 65 -7.42 -1.50 -2.74
N GLN A 66 -8.45 -2.08 -2.18
CA GLN A 66 -9.08 -3.32 -2.67
C GLN A 66 -9.53 -3.21 -4.14
N HIS A 67 -10.03 -2.03 -4.54
CA HIS A 67 -10.31 -1.69 -5.93
C HIS A 67 -9.23 -0.74 -6.45
N PHE A 68 -8.54 -1.12 -7.51
CA PHE A 68 -7.42 -0.34 -8.03
C PHE A 68 -7.87 1.05 -8.49
N MET A 69 -7.05 2.04 -8.14
CA MET A 69 -7.25 3.44 -8.50
C MET A 69 -6.42 3.80 -9.75
N LEU A 70 -6.49 2.91 -10.77
CA LEU A 70 -5.83 3.08 -12.05
C LEU A 70 -6.81 3.57 -13.10
N VAL A 71 -6.34 4.40 -14.03
CA VAL A 71 -7.09 4.83 -15.21
C VAL A 71 -6.93 3.77 -16.29
N PRO A 72 -7.98 3.03 -16.69
CA PRO A 72 -7.87 1.86 -17.56
C PRO A 72 -7.29 2.15 -18.95
N THR A 73 -7.56 3.35 -19.48
CA THR A 73 -7.15 3.80 -20.82
C THR A 73 -5.73 4.39 -20.88
N PHE A 74 -5.08 4.56 -19.72
CA PHE A 74 -3.73 5.09 -19.62
C PHE A 74 -2.71 3.97 -19.61
N THR A 75 -1.50 4.28 -20.02
CA THR A 75 -0.35 3.40 -19.87
C THR A 75 0.06 3.23 -18.40
N VAL A 76 0.89 2.25 -18.11
CA VAL A 76 1.51 2.05 -16.79
C VAL A 76 2.29 3.31 -16.39
N LEU A 77 3.07 3.89 -17.31
CA LEU A 77 3.85 5.10 -17.07
C LEU A 77 2.95 6.28 -16.71
N GLU A 78 1.93 6.56 -17.52
CA GLU A 78 0.98 7.65 -17.26
C GLU A 78 0.29 7.50 -15.90
N ASN A 79 -0.16 6.28 -15.55
CA ASN A 79 -0.75 6.01 -14.23
C ASN A 79 0.23 6.24 -13.08
N ALA A 80 1.49 5.85 -13.23
CA ALA A 80 2.51 6.06 -12.21
C ALA A 80 2.89 7.55 -12.04
N MET A 81 2.68 8.36 -13.07
CA MET A 81 2.92 9.80 -13.06
C MET A 81 1.75 10.61 -12.50
N LEU A 82 0.53 10.08 -12.48
CA LEU A 82 -0.65 10.78 -11.95
C LEU A 82 -0.43 11.28 -10.52
N GLY A 83 -0.73 12.56 -10.29
CA GLY A 83 -0.57 13.21 -8.99
C GLY A 83 0.88 13.56 -8.61
N ASN A 84 1.81 13.51 -9.56
CA ASN A 84 3.20 13.96 -9.40
C ASN A 84 3.54 15.04 -10.45
N GLU A 85 2.58 15.89 -10.75
CA GLU A 85 2.54 16.81 -11.89
C GLU A 85 3.53 17.97 -11.82
N GLY A 86 4.20 18.18 -10.68
CA GLY A 86 5.15 19.27 -10.48
C GLY A 86 6.38 19.25 -11.40
N SER A 87 6.64 18.16 -12.13
CA SER A 87 7.75 18.00 -13.07
C SER A 87 7.31 17.67 -14.51
N MET A 88 6.01 17.60 -14.79
CA MET A 88 5.45 17.15 -16.09
C MET A 88 5.57 18.13 -17.25
N LEU A 89 5.93 19.36 -17.00
CA LEU A 89 5.94 20.41 -18.04
C LEU A 89 7.12 20.34 -19.02
N LEU A 90 8.05 19.38 -18.86
CA LEU A 90 9.19 19.22 -19.75
C LEU A 90 9.38 17.73 -20.08
N LYS A 91 9.63 17.39 -21.35
CA LYS A 91 10.02 16.02 -21.78
C LYS A 91 11.18 15.43 -20.98
N SER A 92 12.07 16.27 -20.44
CA SER A 92 13.12 15.87 -19.51
C SER A 92 12.62 15.34 -18.16
N GLY A 93 11.41 15.71 -17.75
CA GLY A 93 10.76 15.20 -16.54
C GLY A 93 10.26 13.76 -16.69
N GLU A 94 9.66 13.44 -17.84
CA GLU A 94 9.15 12.11 -18.15
C GLU A 94 10.25 11.04 -18.17
N GLU A 95 11.37 11.32 -18.85
CA GLU A 95 12.51 10.42 -18.90
C GLU A 95 13.14 10.20 -17.51
N SER A 96 13.23 11.22 -16.70
CA SER A 96 13.70 11.14 -15.31
C SER A 96 12.78 10.26 -14.45
N VAL A 97 11.45 10.44 -14.57
CA VAL A 97 10.45 9.61 -13.86
C VAL A 97 10.52 8.17 -14.35
N LEU A 98 10.58 7.93 -15.65
CA LEU A 98 10.69 6.58 -16.22
C LEU A 98 11.96 5.86 -15.71
N ASN A 99 13.10 6.54 -15.69
CA ASN A 99 14.34 5.95 -15.17
C ASN A 99 14.23 5.60 -13.67
N ARG A 100 13.60 6.46 -12.87
CA ARG A 100 13.31 6.18 -11.46
C ARG A 100 12.37 4.99 -11.29
N LEU A 101 11.30 4.92 -12.07
CA LEU A 101 10.34 3.82 -12.05
C LEU A 101 10.98 2.50 -12.47
N LYS A 102 11.82 2.49 -13.50
CA LYS A 102 12.61 1.31 -13.91
C LYS A 102 13.54 0.85 -12.79
N GLY A 103 14.17 1.79 -12.07
CA GLY A 103 14.98 1.49 -10.91
C GLY A 103 14.17 0.83 -9.79
N LEU A 104 13.01 1.39 -9.43
CA LEU A 104 12.11 0.82 -8.43
C LEU A 104 11.59 -0.57 -8.85
N SER A 105 11.15 -0.70 -10.11
CA SER A 105 10.67 -1.97 -10.68
C SER A 105 11.72 -3.07 -10.54
N LYS A 106 12.95 -2.78 -10.94
CA LYS A 106 14.08 -3.72 -10.83
C LYS A 106 14.44 -4.06 -9.38
N ASN A 107 14.51 -3.04 -8.52
CA ASN A 107 14.95 -3.22 -7.14
C ASN A 107 13.97 -4.06 -6.31
N TYR A 108 12.67 -3.96 -6.59
CA TYR A 108 11.62 -4.62 -5.82
C TYR A 108 10.98 -5.82 -6.55
N GLY A 109 11.46 -6.17 -7.76
CA GLY A 109 10.88 -7.26 -8.53
C GLY A 109 9.46 -6.98 -9.03
N LEU A 110 9.14 -5.69 -9.24
CA LEU A 110 7.86 -5.23 -9.75
C LEU A 110 7.89 -5.16 -11.30
N ASP A 111 8.24 -6.27 -11.95
CA ASP A 111 8.35 -6.33 -13.40
C ASP A 111 7.03 -5.89 -14.07
N VAL A 112 7.07 -4.76 -14.80
CA VAL A 112 5.94 -4.19 -15.55
C VAL A 112 6.43 -3.60 -16.86
N ASP A 113 5.61 -3.68 -17.90
CA ASP A 113 5.81 -2.95 -19.14
C ASP A 113 5.20 -1.55 -19.00
N PHE A 114 6.04 -0.51 -19.06
CA PHE A 114 5.63 0.88 -18.85
C PHE A 114 4.77 1.44 -19.99
N GLU A 115 4.84 0.85 -21.17
CA GLU A 115 4.06 1.25 -22.34
C GLU A 115 2.71 0.51 -22.44
N ALA A 116 2.54 -0.56 -21.65
CA ALA A 116 1.29 -1.32 -21.67
C ALA A 116 0.12 -0.50 -21.15
N ILE A 117 -1.04 -0.62 -21.78
CA ILE A 117 -2.29 -0.01 -21.34
C ILE A 117 -2.86 -0.83 -20.18
N ILE A 118 -3.35 -0.16 -19.14
CA ILE A 118 -3.84 -0.82 -17.91
C ILE A 118 -4.96 -1.82 -18.19
N SER A 119 -5.89 -1.51 -19.10
CA SER A 119 -6.96 -2.45 -19.46
C SER A 119 -6.48 -3.77 -20.06
N ASP A 120 -5.27 -3.78 -20.63
CA ASP A 120 -4.74 -4.91 -21.39
C ASP A 120 -3.84 -5.82 -20.56
N ILE A 121 -3.51 -5.42 -19.33
CA ILE A 121 -2.67 -6.20 -18.41
C ILE A 121 -3.47 -6.98 -17.37
N PRO A 122 -3.02 -8.18 -16.96
CA PRO A 122 -3.65 -8.97 -15.92
C PRO A 122 -3.78 -8.24 -14.58
N VAL A 123 -4.75 -8.64 -13.77
CA VAL A 123 -5.05 -8.03 -12.46
C VAL A 123 -3.83 -8.02 -11.53
N GLY A 124 -3.05 -9.10 -11.50
CA GLY A 124 -1.81 -9.16 -10.73
C GLY A 124 -0.75 -8.17 -11.17
N MET A 125 -0.73 -7.80 -12.46
CA MET A 125 0.15 -6.76 -12.98
C MET A 125 -0.37 -5.37 -12.60
N GLN A 126 -1.68 -5.13 -12.67
CA GLN A 126 -2.29 -3.88 -12.21
C GLN A 126 -1.97 -3.62 -10.73
N GLN A 127 -1.95 -4.65 -9.90
CA GLN A 127 -1.55 -4.54 -8.50
C GLN A 127 -0.09 -4.11 -8.33
N ARG A 128 0.82 -4.67 -9.14
CA ARG A 128 2.23 -4.24 -9.15
C ARG A 128 2.37 -2.76 -9.53
N VAL A 129 1.55 -2.29 -10.47
CA VAL A 129 1.50 -0.87 -10.86
C VAL A 129 1.05 0.01 -9.70
N GLU A 130 0.03 -0.38 -8.93
CA GLU A 130 -0.41 0.35 -7.73
C GLU A 130 0.69 0.43 -6.65
N ILE A 131 1.39 -0.67 -6.40
CA ILE A 131 2.53 -0.68 -5.47
C ILE A 131 3.64 0.24 -5.99
N LEU A 132 3.99 0.14 -7.27
CA LEU A 132 5.02 0.96 -7.90
C LEU A 132 4.67 2.46 -7.82
N LYS A 133 3.41 2.81 -8.04
CA LYS A 133 2.87 4.16 -7.92
C LYS A 133 3.03 4.71 -6.49
N ALA A 134 2.70 3.90 -5.47
CA ALA A 134 2.89 4.29 -4.08
C ALA A 134 4.38 4.49 -3.74
N LEU A 135 5.25 3.60 -4.18
CA LEU A 135 6.70 3.70 -3.98
C LEU A 135 7.32 4.90 -4.71
N ASN A 136 6.85 5.20 -5.93
CA ASN A 136 7.27 6.38 -6.68
C ASN A 136 6.95 7.69 -5.96
N ARG A 137 5.86 7.71 -5.19
CA ARG A 137 5.47 8.82 -4.31
C ARG A 137 6.23 8.86 -2.99
N GLY A 138 7.19 7.95 -2.77
CA GLY A 138 8.05 7.91 -1.60
C GLY A 138 7.47 7.16 -0.40
N ALA A 139 6.56 6.23 -0.62
CA ALA A 139 6.00 5.43 0.47
C ALA A 139 7.10 4.65 1.21
N LYS A 140 7.14 4.82 2.52
CA LYS A 140 7.95 4.04 3.49
C LYS A 140 7.07 3.12 4.32
N ILE A 141 5.80 3.41 4.38
CA ILE A 141 4.75 2.58 4.98
C ILE A 141 3.73 2.31 3.88
N LEU A 142 3.48 1.04 3.60
CA LEU A 142 2.56 0.60 2.55
C LEU A 142 1.39 -0.15 3.18
N ILE A 143 0.20 0.40 3.03
CA ILE A 143 -1.06 -0.23 3.45
C ILE A 143 -1.63 -0.98 2.25
N LEU A 144 -1.99 -2.25 2.44
CA LEU A 144 -2.63 -3.09 1.42
C LEU A 144 -3.96 -3.61 1.98
N ASP A 145 -5.06 -3.18 1.38
CA ASP A 145 -6.41 -3.60 1.79
C ASP A 145 -6.92 -4.73 0.91
N GLU A 146 -7.02 -5.95 1.47
CA GLU A 146 -7.47 -7.19 0.82
C GLU A 146 -6.77 -7.47 -0.53
N PRO A 147 -5.41 -7.40 -0.61
CA PRO A 147 -4.70 -7.35 -1.89
C PRO A 147 -4.76 -8.64 -2.69
N THR A 148 -5.20 -9.75 -2.09
CA THR A 148 -5.27 -11.07 -2.73
C THR A 148 -6.69 -11.46 -3.12
N GLY A 149 -7.66 -10.56 -2.93
CA GLY A 149 -9.08 -10.86 -3.13
C GLY A 149 -9.43 -11.28 -4.56
N VAL A 150 -8.71 -10.77 -5.54
CA VAL A 150 -8.94 -10.99 -6.98
C VAL A 150 -7.78 -11.73 -7.67
N LEU A 151 -6.76 -12.15 -6.92
CA LEU A 151 -5.58 -12.82 -7.45
C LEU A 151 -5.75 -14.35 -7.52
N THR A 152 -5.13 -14.94 -8.50
CA THR A 152 -4.88 -16.39 -8.53
C THR A 152 -3.88 -16.80 -7.45
N PRO A 153 -3.81 -18.09 -7.07
CA PRO A 153 -2.82 -18.58 -6.11
C PRO A 153 -1.37 -18.26 -6.51
N GLN A 154 -1.04 -18.36 -7.80
CA GLN A 154 0.29 -18.07 -8.32
C GLN A 154 0.63 -16.58 -8.22
N GLU A 155 -0.32 -15.70 -8.55
CA GLU A 155 -0.16 -14.25 -8.41
C GLU A 155 -0.02 -13.85 -6.93
N THR A 156 -0.74 -14.53 -6.02
CA THR A 156 -0.62 -14.33 -4.57
C THR A 156 0.80 -14.65 -4.08
N ILE A 157 1.39 -15.77 -4.54
CA ILE A 157 2.78 -16.11 -4.20
C ILE A 157 3.73 -15.01 -4.70
N GLY A 158 3.60 -14.59 -5.96
CA GLY A 158 4.42 -13.52 -6.54
C GLY A 158 4.27 -12.19 -5.80
N LEU A 159 3.05 -11.84 -5.35
CA LEU A 159 2.83 -10.67 -4.50
C LEU A 159 3.59 -10.81 -3.17
N PHE A 160 3.51 -11.96 -2.51
CA PHE A 160 4.18 -12.17 -1.23
C PHE A 160 5.71 -12.08 -1.33
N ASP A 161 6.29 -12.53 -2.44
CA ASP A 161 7.72 -12.39 -2.67
C ASP A 161 8.12 -10.91 -2.84
N ILE A 162 7.29 -10.12 -3.53
CA ILE A 162 7.46 -8.66 -3.62
C ILE A 162 7.37 -8.01 -2.23
N LEU A 163 6.38 -8.37 -1.42
CA LEU A 163 6.22 -7.80 -0.07
C LEU A 163 7.40 -8.15 0.85
N LYS A 164 7.93 -9.37 0.75
CA LYS A 164 9.16 -9.75 1.47
C LYS A 164 10.36 -8.91 1.02
N SER A 165 10.55 -8.74 -0.28
CA SER A 165 11.62 -7.89 -0.84
C SER A 165 11.51 -6.45 -0.37
N LEU A 166 10.30 -5.88 -0.34
CA LEU A 166 10.03 -4.53 0.18
C LEU A 166 10.40 -4.42 1.67
N ARG A 167 9.98 -5.39 2.48
CA ARG A 167 10.32 -5.45 3.92
C ARG A 167 11.83 -5.52 4.14
N GLU A 168 12.55 -6.36 3.39
CA GLU A 168 14.01 -6.53 3.49
C GLU A 168 14.76 -5.23 3.16
N GLN A 169 14.13 -4.37 2.36
CA GLN A 169 14.65 -3.05 2.03
C GLN A 169 14.13 -1.94 2.96
N GLY A 170 13.49 -2.31 4.08
CA GLY A 170 13.09 -1.42 5.16
C GLY A 170 11.70 -0.79 5.00
N VAL A 171 10.91 -1.18 3.99
CA VAL A 171 9.52 -0.73 3.88
C VAL A 171 8.68 -1.42 4.94
N THR A 172 7.89 -0.65 5.68
CA THR A 172 6.91 -1.17 6.63
C THR A 172 5.61 -1.48 5.89
N ILE A 173 5.04 -2.66 6.12
CA ILE A 173 3.84 -3.10 5.42
C ILE A 173 2.72 -3.37 6.41
N ILE A 174 1.54 -2.84 6.16
CA ILE A 174 0.31 -3.16 6.88
C ILE A 174 -0.60 -3.93 5.92
N LEU A 175 -0.79 -5.21 6.20
CA LEU A 175 -1.57 -6.13 5.36
C LEU A 175 -2.92 -6.41 6.01
N ILE A 176 -4.00 -5.99 5.35
CA ILE A 176 -5.36 -6.28 5.79
C ILE A 176 -5.88 -7.45 4.97
N THR A 177 -6.33 -8.50 5.64
CA THR A 177 -7.02 -9.62 5.00
C THR A 177 -7.84 -10.39 6.03
N HIS A 178 -8.86 -11.09 5.56
CA HIS A 178 -9.61 -12.06 6.37
C HIS A 178 -9.10 -13.50 6.19
N LYS A 179 -8.11 -13.71 5.30
CA LYS A 179 -7.54 -15.03 4.98
C LYS A 179 -6.41 -15.39 5.93
N LEU A 180 -6.71 -16.13 6.98
CA LEU A 180 -5.77 -16.48 8.04
C LEU A 180 -4.49 -17.17 7.54
N LYS A 181 -4.59 -18.03 6.52
CA LYS A 181 -3.42 -18.72 5.93
C LYS A 181 -2.41 -17.73 5.32
N GLU A 182 -2.89 -16.66 4.71
CA GLU A 182 -2.03 -15.62 4.12
C GLU A 182 -1.27 -14.89 5.22
N ILE A 183 -1.96 -14.46 6.27
CA ILE A 183 -1.35 -13.81 7.42
C ILE A 183 -0.24 -14.67 8.01
N MET A 184 -0.53 -15.93 8.32
CA MET A 184 0.43 -16.87 8.91
C MET A 184 1.67 -17.11 8.05
N SER A 185 1.58 -16.90 6.73
CA SER A 185 2.67 -17.19 5.79
C SER A 185 3.65 -16.03 5.59
N ILE A 186 3.23 -14.79 5.89
CA ILE A 186 4.01 -13.62 5.48
C ILE A 186 4.25 -12.59 6.59
N THR A 187 3.39 -12.54 7.62
CA THR A 187 3.46 -11.47 8.62
C THR A 187 4.44 -11.77 9.75
N ASP A 188 5.08 -10.72 10.26
CA ASP A 188 5.97 -10.76 11.43
C ASP A 188 5.19 -10.55 12.74
N SER A 189 4.00 -9.97 12.65
CA SER A 189 3.10 -9.72 13.79
C SER A 189 1.68 -9.51 13.30
N VAL A 190 0.70 -9.73 14.18
CA VAL A 190 -0.72 -9.69 13.80
C VAL A 190 -1.54 -8.99 14.89
N SER A 191 -2.45 -8.10 14.47
CA SER A 191 -3.50 -7.55 15.32
C SER A 191 -4.86 -8.08 14.89
N VAL A 192 -5.64 -8.54 15.84
CA VAL A 192 -7.00 -9.02 15.60
C VAL A 192 -8.01 -7.94 15.95
N MET A 193 -8.84 -7.58 14.97
CA MET A 193 -9.92 -6.58 15.16
C MET A 193 -11.28 -7.24 15.24
N ARG A 194 -12.10 -6.78 16.16
CA ARG A 194 -13.50 -7.18 16.33
C ARG A 194 -14.32 -6.01 16.86
N GLY A 195 -15.48 -5.72 16.22
CA GLY A 195 -16.40 -4.67 16.66
C GLY A 195 -15.74 -3.29 16.83
N GLY A 196 -14.82 -2.91 15.96
CA GLY A 196 -14.13 -1.62 15.99
C GLY A 196 -13.04 -1.52 17.06
N LYS A 197 -12.56 -2.62 17.63
CA LYS A 197 -11.49 -2.68 18.65
C LYS A 197 -10.40 -3.67 18.25
N VAL A 198 -9.17 -3.42 18.68
CA VAL A 198 -8.10 -4.42 18.69
C VAL A 198 -8.27 -5.28 19.93
N VAL A 199 -8.51 -6.58 19.74
CA VAL A 199 -8.82 -7.53 20.81
C VAL A 199 -7.65 -8.43 21.17
N ALA A 200 -6.67 -8.59 20.28
CA ALA A 200 -5.44 -9.35 20.51
C ALA A 200 -4.30 -8.88 19.60
N ASN A 201 -3.06 -9.06 20.05
CA ASN A 201 -1.83 -8.86 19.29
C ASN A 201 -0.91 -10.07 19.48
N PHE A 202 -0.26 -10.52 18.40
CA PHE A 202 0.64 -11.67 18.35
C PHE A 202 1.94 -11.32 17.64
#